data_0330e3ce5881dd5f7a510ddd9bdf86de
#
_entry.id   0330e3ce5881dd5f7a510ddd9bdf86de
#
_cell.length_a   1.000
_cell.length_b   1.000
_cell.length_c   1.000
_cell.angle_alpha   90.00
_cell.angle_beta   90.00
_cell.angle_gamma   90.00
#
_symmetry.space_group_name_H-M   'P 1'
#
loop_
_entity.id
_entity.type
_entity.pdbx_description
1 polymer ?
#
loop_
_entity_poly.entity_id
_entity_poly.type
_entity_poly.pdbx_seq_one_letter_code
_entity_poly.pdbx_strand_id
1 'polypeptide(L)'
;MYNLSNPIKERYNEEKVKFIKGLRKLDLKKLTVRTVTELVKRSGEIVFTFFVISKALAGNIMIGEATLYIGFALKATMAFENITYLILTLYYIGAKRLEKLIQFIAMPVEKQSGQVMPVKEFHSLTFEDVHFTYPMTDKPVLKGVSFTLKKGEKLSFVGINGSGKTTIVKLMLGLYTPQSGRILINDHPMSDYDIDEVRQQFSVLFQDFVQFPLTLRDNVALSNVAGIDDDEEIIEALKLGGIYEEYSKFSNGLDTDMTRRFADDGVELSKGQWQKIALSRAYFKNAPIIILDEPSAALDAEAEDKIFRQFAEISGNRTGIIISHRISSSKLADKIIVLDGGKIVESGKHENLIRQDGLYAKLYNLQLQKYTLKEEAVDA
;
A
#
# COMPACT_ATOMS: atom_id res chain seq x y z
N MET A 1 20.89 15.83 17.55
CA MET A 1 19.53 15.36 17.93
C MET A 1 18.68 16.60 18.15
N TYR A 2 17.61 16.75 17.37
CA TYR A 2 16.67 17.85 17.53
C TYR A 2 15.85 17.64 18.80
N ASN A 3 15.91 18.58 19.75
CA ASN A 3 15.12 18.51 20.98
C ASN A 3 13.67 18.94 20.70
N LEU A 4 12.94 18.10 19.96
CA LEU A 4 11.56 18.31 19.52
C LEU A 4 10.51 17.94 20.58
N SER A 5 10.95 17.51 21.79
CA SER A 5 10.03 17.01 22.82
C SER A 5 9.05 18.09 23.31
N ASN A 6 9.50 19.33 23.49
CA ASN A 6 8.65 20.39 24.00
C ASN A 6 7.64 20.91 22.95
N PRO A 7 8.02 21.29 21.73
CA PRO A 7 7.06 21.71 20.72
C PRO A 7 5.99 20.65 20.37
N ILE A 8 6.40 19.37 20.34
CA ILE A 8 5.45 18.27 20.09
C ILE A 8 4.50 18.09 21.27
N LYS A 9 5.00 18.16 22.52
CA LYS A 9 4.16 18.09 23.72
C LYS A 9 3.17 19.24 23.81
N GLU A 10 3.57 20.46 23.49
CA GLU A 10 2.69 21.64 23.48
C GLU A 10 1.56 21.46 22.46
N ARG A 11 1.90 21.11 21.21
CA ARG A 11 0.91 20.87 20.15
C ARG A 11 -0.04 19.69 20.49
N TYR A 12 0.50 18.61 21.05
CA TYR A 12 -0.31 17.51 21.53
C TYR A 12 -1.28 17.94 22.65
N ASN A 13 -0.81 18.73 23.61
CA ASN A 13 -1.64 19.23 24.72
C ASN A 13 -2.73 20.20 24.22
N GLU A 14 -2.45 21.04 23.26
CA GLU A 14 -3.47 21.92 22.65
C GLU A 14 -4.57 21.11 21.97
N GLU A 15 -4.21 20.15 21.12
CA GLU A 15 -5.17 19.29 20.44
C GLU A 15 -5.96 18.40 21.44
N LYS A 16 -5.27 17.85 22.45
CA LYS A 16 -5.91 17.12 23.54
C LYS A 16 -6.95 17.97 24.30
N VAL A 17 -6.61 19.22 24.60
CA VAL A 17 -7.55 20.15 25.29
C VAL A 17 -8.76 20.46 24.41
N LYS A 18 -8.58 20.71 23.11
CA LYS A 18 -9.70 20.90 22.16
C LYS A 18 -10.60 19.68 22.09
N PHE A 19 -9.99 18.49 21.97
CA PHE A 19 -10.72 17.21 21.93
C PHE A 19 -11.52 16.97 23.23
N ILE A 20 -10.90 17.16 24.39
CA ILE A 20 -11.56 17.00 25.69
C ILE A 20 -12.70 18.03 25.85
N LYS A 21 -12.53 19.27 25.42
CA LYS A 21 -13.62 20.28 25.46
C LYS A 21 -14.80 19.86 24.56
N GLY A 22 -14.52 19.33 23.38
CA GLY A 22 -15.54 18.78 22.48
C GLY A 22 -16.31 17.61 23.10
N LEU A 23 -15.59 16.66 23.69
CA LEU A 23 -16.19 15.51 24.40
C LEU A 23 -17.06 15.96 25.58
N ARG A 24 -16.54 16.86 26.44
CA ARG A 24 -17.31 17.39 27.59
C ARG A 24 -18.62 18.06 27.16
N LYS A 25 -18.61 18.82 26.06
CA LYS A 25 -19.83 19.45 25.54
C LYS A 25 -20.87 18.42 25.09
N LEU A 26 -20.44 17.34 24.44
CA LEU A 26 -21.29 16.22 24.04
C LEU A 26 -21.82 15.44 25.25
N ASP A 27 -20.94 15.16 26.21
CA ASP A 27 -21.31 14.41 27.42
C ASP A 27 -22.28 15.21 28.30
N LEU A 28 -22.08 16.53 28.47
CA LEU A 28 -23.02 17.40 29.16
C LEU A 28 -24.39 17.38 28.48
N LYS A 29 -24.47 17.48 27.16
CA LYS A 29 -25.72 17.39 26.40
C LYS A 29 -26.42 16.04 26.62
N LYS A 30 -25.66 14.94 26.54
CA LYS A 30 -26.17 13.58 26.80
C LYS A 30 -26.66 13.44 28.23
N LEU A 31 -25.89 13.94 29.19
CA LEU A 31 -26.24 13.91 30.61
C LEU A 31 -27.54 14.67 30.87
N THR A 32 -27.68 15.90 30.34
CA THR A 32 -28.88 16.72 30.48
C THR A 32 -30.11 15.99 29.95
N VAL A 33 -30.03 15.46 28.70
CA VAL A 33 -31.17 14.70 28.13
C VAL A 33 -31.52 13.50 28.98
N ARG A 34 -30.50 12.73 29.40
CA ARG A 34 -30.70 11.54 30.23
C ARG A 34 -31.34 11.90 31.59
N THR A 35 -30.87 12.96 32.27
CA THR A 35 -31.38 13.41 33.53
C THR A 35 -32.86 13.82 33.44
N VAL A 36 -33.21 14.62 32.39
CA VAL A 36 -34.60 15.02 32.15
C VAL A 36 -35.48 13.81 31.89
N THR A 37 -35.05 12.86 31.08
CA THR A 37 -35.80 11.63 30.77
C THR A 37 -36.03 10.80 32.06
N GLU A 38 -35.00 10.63 32.90
CA GLU A 38 -35.10 9.90 34.15
C GLU A 38 -36.04 10.59 35.14
N LEU A 39 -36.02 11.93 35.24
CA LEU A 39 -36.95 12.69 36.09
C LEU A 39 -38.42 12.49 35.67
N VAL A 40 -38.71 12.59 34.37
CA VAL A 40 -40.05 12.37 33.81
C VAL A 40 -40.55 10.95 34.14
N LYS A 41 -39.70 9.97 33.91
CA LYS A 41 -39.98 8.56 34.19
C LYS A 41 -40.30 8.33 35.68
N ARG A 42 -39.40 8.76 36.57
CA ARG A 42 -39.58 8.60 38.03
C ARG A 42 -40.83 9.30 38.53
N SER A 43 -41.13 10.49 37.98
CA SER A 43 -42.39 11.18 38.34
C SER A 43 -43.61 10.35 37.94
N GLY A 44 -43.59 9.74 36.74
CA GLY A 44 -44.67 8.85 36.28
C GLY A 44 -44.85 7.61 37.20
N GLU A 45 -43.73 6.97 37.56
CA GLU A 45 -43.71 5.81 38.46
C GLU A 45 -44.28 6.17 39.84
N ILE A 46 -43.93 7.32 40.41
CA ILE A 46 -44.44 7.80 41.71
C ILE A 46 -45.96 8.06 41.63
N VAL A 47 -46.41 8.79 40.60
CA VAL A 47 -47.85 9.09 40.44
C VAL A 47 -48.65 7.80 40.27
N PHE A 48 -48.18 6.85 39.45
CA PHE A 48 -48.84 5.56 39.25
C PHE A 48 -48.89 4.73 40.56
N THR A 49 -47.79 4.65 41.29
CA THR A 49 -47.69 3.94 42.55
C THR A 49 -48.66 4.55 43.58
N PHE A 50 -48.68 5.88 43.69
CA PHE A 50 -49.63 6.58 44.58
C PHE A 50 -51.07 6.31 44.18
N PHE A 51 -51.40 6.32 42.87
CA PHE A 51 -52.76 5.98 42.43
C PHE A 51 -53.13 4.56 42.76
N VAL A 52 -52.27 3.56 42.58
CA VAL A 52 -52.53 2.17 42.92
C VAL A 52 -52.76 2.00 44.47
N ILE A 53 -51.89 2.63 45.27
CA ILE A 53 -52.03 2.58 46.75
C ILE A 53 -53.31 3.24 47.17
N SER A 54 -53.70 4.39 46.62
CA SER A 54 -54.95 5.06 46.98
C SER A 54 -56.17 4.19 46.67
N LYS A 55 -56.18 3.42 45.58
CA LYS A 55 -57.27 2.46 45.27
C LYS A 55 -57.29 1.27 46.20
N ALA A 56 -56.12 0.79 46.66
CA ALA A 56 -56.07 -0.28 47.67
C ALA A 56 -56.60 0.18 49.06
N LEU A 57 -56.22 1.39 49.47
CA LEU A 57 -56.73 1.98 50.73
C LEU A 57 -58.24 2.24 50.70
N ALA A 58 -58.77 2.58 49.53
CA ALA A 58 -60.24 2.73 49.35
C ALA A 58 -60.99 1.39 49.27
N GLY A 59 -60.31 0.24 49.40
CA GLY A 59 -60.93 -1.09 49.35
C GLY A 59 -61.31 -1.54 47.91
N ASN A 60 -60.93 -0.84 46.87
CA ASN A 60 -61.28 -1.14 45.48
C ASN A 60 -60.43 -2.25 44.83
N ILE A 61 -59.26 -2.53 45.40
CA ILE A 61 -58.36 -3.61 44.99
C ILE A 61 -57.71 -4.26 46.20
N MET A 62 -57.35 -5.54 46.12
CA MET A 62 -56.60 -6.24 47.15
C MET A 62 -55.17 -5.82 47.24
N ILE A 63 -54.53 -5.96 48.38
CA ILE A 63 -53.08 -5.63 48.56
C ILE A 63 -52.19 -6.44 47.59
N GLY A 64 -52.57 -7.73 47.42
CA GLY A 64 -51.83 -8.58 46.41
C GLY A 64 -51.92 -8.08 44.97
N GLU A 65 -53.13 -7.61 44.58
CA GLU A 65 -53.33 -7.00 43.24
C GLU A 65 -52.55 -5.71 43.09
N ALA A 66 -52.52 -4.86 44.13
CA ALA A 66 -51.74 -3.63 44.13
C ALA A 66 -50.22 -3.91 43.90
N THR A 67 -49.71 -4.93 44.60
CA THR A 67 -48.31 -5.37 44.41
C THR A 67 -48.03 -5.86 42.99
N LEU A 68 -48.99 -6.64 42.45
CA LEU A 68 -48.85 -7.11 41.04
C LEU A 68 -48.87 -5.95 40.03
N TYR A 69 -49.78 -4.98 40.16
CA TYR A 69 -49.87 -3.82 39.25
C TYR A 69 -48.59 -2.97 39.28
N ILE A 70 -48.06 -2.70 40.48
CA ILE A 70 -46.79 -1.98 40.62
C ILE A 70 -45.66 -2.78 39.98
N GLY A 71 -45.58 -4.10 40.24
CA GLY A 71 -44.58 -4.98 39.65
C GLY A 71 -44.63 -5.05 38.10
N PHE A 72 -45.85 -5.13 37.55
CA PHE A 72 -46.02 -5.10 36.08
C PHE A 72 -45.66 -3.76 35.49
N ALA A 73 -46.00 -2.64 36.12
CA ALA A 73 -45.63 -1.31 35.63
C ALA A 73 -44.10 -1.15 35.56
N LEU A 74 -43.39 -1.56 36.62
CA LEU A 74 -41.92 -1.53 36.63
C LEU A 74 -41.31 -2.40 35.52
N LYS A 75 -41.81 -3.64 35.35
CA LYS A 75 -41.33 -4.52 34.25
C LYS A 75 -41.63 -3.95 32.87
N ALA A 76 -42.79 -3.35 32.66
CA ALA A 76 -43.16 -2.72 31.39
C ALA A 76 -42.25 -1.52 31.08
N THR A 77 -41.91 -0.71 32.09
CA THR A 77 -40.99 0.41 31.94
C THR A 77 -39.59 -0.07 31.54
N MET A 78 -39.08 -1.11 32.22
CA MET A 78 -37.78 -1.71 31.87
C MET A 78 -37.77 -2.31 30.45
N ALA A 79 -38.83 -3.01 30.04
CA ALA A 79 -38.94 -3.56 28.70
C ALA A 79 -38.95 -2.46 27.63
N PHE A 80 -39.67 -1.37 27.87
CA PHE A 80 -39.70 -0.22 26.97
C PHE A 80 -38.32 0.46 26.84
N GLU A 81 -37.60 0.60 27.95
CA GLU A 81 -36.22 1.12 27.92
C GLU A 81 -35.28 0.26 27.07
N ASN A 82 -35.33 -1.05 27.27
CA ASN A 82 -34.51 -2.00 26.53
C ASN A 82 -34.82 -1.93 25.03
N ILE A 83 -36.08 -1.86 24.63
CA ILE A 83 -36.50 -1.73 23.23
C ILE A 83 -36.00 -0.40 22.66
N THR A 84 -36.17 0.70 23.39
CA THR A 84 -35.72 2.03 22.95
C THR A 84 -34.20 2.07 22.78
N TYR A 85 -33.48 1.50 23.76
CA TYR A 85 -32.01 1.38 23.65
C TYR A 85 -31.59 0.54 22.47
N LEU A 86 -32.25 -0.59 22.21
CA LEU A 86 -31.97 -1.46 21.07
C LEU A 86 -32.20 -0.71 19.73
N ILE A 87 -33.35 -0.04 19.59
CA ILE A 87 -33.68 0.74 18.39
C ILE A 87 -32.66 1.83 18.15
N LEU A 88 -32.30 2.61 19.17
CA LEU A 88 -31.30 3.68 19.04
C LEU A 88 -29.92 3.13 18.68
N THR A 89 -29.52 2.02 19.30
CA THR A 89 -28.24 1.37 19.01
C THR A 89 -28.19 0.84 17.57
N LEU A 90 -29.24 0.16 17.13
CA LEU A 90 -29.35 -0.32 15.75
C LEU A 90 -29.36 0.84 14.75
N TYR A 91 -30.10 1.91 15.04
CA TYR A 91 -30.18 3.06 14.15
C TYR A 91 -28.85 3.84 14.09
N TYR A 92 -28.26 4.21 15.22
CA TYR A 92 -27.06 5.06 15.23
C TYR A 92 -25.76 4.32 14.90
N ILE A 93 -25.64 3.08 15.38
CA ILE A 93 -24.40 2.30 15.17
C ILE A 93 -24.53 1.42 13.93
N GLY A 94 -25.68 0.74 13.80
CA GLY A 94 -25.91 -0.20 12.70
C GLY A 94 -26.06 0.51 11.35
N ALA A 95 -26.92 1.53 11.26
CA ALA A 95 -27.17 2.24 10.00
C ALA A 95 -25.90 2.92 9.44
N LYS A 96 -25.11 3.59 10.29
CA LYS A 96 -23.86 4.21 9.84
C LYS A 96 -22.80 3.20 9.40
N ARG A 97 -22.73 2.04 10.05
CA ARG A 97 -21.82 0.97 9.65
C ARG A 97 -22.28 0.33 8.34
N LEU A 98 -23.59 0.11 8.21
CA LEU A 98 -24.20 -0.43 7.00
C LEU A 98 -24.01 0.53 5.80
N GLU A 99 -24.20 1.83 6.00
CA GLU A 99 -23.95 2.85 4.98
C GLU A 99 -22.50 2.79 4.47
N LYS A 100 -21.53 2.74 5.40
CA LYS A 100 -20.11 2.60 5.00
C LYS A 100 -19.82 1.29 4.29
N LEU A 101 -20.44 0.19 4.72
CA LEU A 101 -20.32 -1.10 4.05
C LEU A 101 -20.91 -1.06 2.64
N ILE A 102 -22.11 -0.47 2.49
CA ILE A 102 -22.75 -0.28 1.18
C ILE A 102 -21.88 0.61 0.28
N GLN A 103 -21.33 1.71 0.80
CA GLN A 103 -20.41 2.57 0.06
C GLN A 103 -19.15 1.79 -0.38
N PHE A 104 -18.59 0.94 0.48
CA PHE A 104 -17.46 0.10 0.15
C PHE A 104 -17.81 -0.94 -0.94
N ILE A 105 -18.94 -1.63 -0.81
CA ILE A 105 -19.40 -2.62 -1.82
C ILE A 105 -19.76 -1.93 -3.15
N ALA A 106 -20.28 -0.71 -3.09
CA ALA A 106 -20.65 0.08 -4.26
C ALA A 106 -19.46 0.81 -4.89
N MET A 107 -18.25 0.70 -4.34
CA MET A 107 -17.05 1.23 -5.01
C MET A 107 -16.95 0.62 -6.40
N PRO A 108 -16.71 1.44 -7.43
CA PRO A 108 -16.58 0.92 -8.78
C PRO A 108 -15.40 -0.05 -8.82
N VAL A 109 -15.69 -1.28 -9.17
CA VAL A 109 -14.66 -2.24 -9.54
C VAL A 109 -13.99 -1.72 -10.80
N GLU A 110 -12.69 -1.92 -10.93
CA GLU A 110 -11.93 -1.58 -12.13
C GLU A 110 -12.66 -2.14 -13.35
N LYS A 111 -13.25 -1.26 -14.17
CA LYS A 111 -14.08 -1.68 -15.30
C LYS A 111 -13.18 -2.22 -16.39
N GLN A 112 -13.33 -3.46 -16.69
CA GLN A 112 -12.93 -4.00 -17.99
C GLN A 112 -13.90 -3.45 -19.03
N SER A 113 -13.42 -2.62 -19.95
CA SER A 113 -14.25 -2.03 -21.00
C SER A 113 -14.08 -2.82 -22.29
N GLY A 114 -15.16 -3.47 -22.75
CA GLY A 114 -15.22 -4.06 -24.08
C GLY A 114 -14.89 -5.55 -24.17
N GLN A 115 -14.66 -6.04 -25.39
CA GLN A 115 -14.13 -7.38 -25.64
C GLN A 115 -12.65 -7.40 -25.23
N VAL A 116 -12.35 -8.08 -24.14
CA VAL A 116 -11.01 -8.15 -23.57
C VAL A 116 -10.19 -9.18 -24.34
N MET A 117 -9.05 -8.76 -24.87
CA MET A 117 -8.13 -9.65 -25.55
C MET A 117 -7.15 -10.28 -24.53
N PRO A 118 -6.81 -11.57 -24.65
CA PRO A 118 -5.76 -12.15 -23.84
C PRO A 118 -4.37 -11.70 -24.32
N VAL A 119 -3.46 -11.48 -23.38
CA VAL A 119 -2.04 -11.25 -23.69
C VAL A 119 -1.36 -12.59 -23.90
N LYS A 120 -1.34 -13.08 -25.15
CA LYS A 120 -0.77 -14.40 -25.46
C LYS A 120 0.75 -14.44 -25.29
N GLU A 121 1.45 -13.46 -25.83
CA GLU A 121 2.90 -13.33 -25.78
C GLU A 121 3.28 -11.85 -25.83
N PHE A 122 4.23 -11.44 -25.02
CA PHE A 122 4.75 -10.07 -25.04
C PHE A 122 5.75 -9.88 -26.18
N HIS A 123 5.53 -8.88 -27.03
CA HIS A 123 6.46 -8.47 -28.09
C HIS A 123 6.97 -7.06 -27.91
N SER A 124 6.09 -6.13 -27.54
CA SER A 124 6.46 -4.71 -27.35
C SER A 124 5.49 -4.00 -26.38
N LEU A 125 6.03 -2.96 -25.74
CA LEU A 125 5.27 -1.97 -24.99
C LEU A 125 5.66 -0.59 -25.52
N THR A 126 4.68 0.21 -25.94
CA THR A 126 4.92 1.52 -26.55
C THR A 126 4.11 2.59 -25.80
N PHE A 127 4.80 3.66 -25.43
CA PHE A 127 4.21 4.91 -24.96
C PHE A 127 4.18 5.89 -26.13
N GLU A 128 3.01 6.49 -26.40
CA GLU A 128 2.83 7.48 -27.46
C GLU A 128 2.24 8.76 -26.89
N ASP A 129 3.05 9.81 -26.83
CA ASP A 129 2.72 11.15 -26.34
C ASP A 129 1.97 11.16 -25.00
N VAL A 130 2.46 10.36 -24.04
CA VAL A 130 1.78 10.13 -22.77
C VAL A 130 1.94 11.33 -21.84
N HIS A 131 0.78 11.89 -21.41
CA HIS A 131 0.68 12.93 -20.40
C HIS A 131 0.00 12.39 -19.16
N PHE A 132 0.53 12.72 -17.98
CA PHE A 132 -0.03 12.23 -16.72
C PHE A 132 0.13 13.21 -15.57
N THR A 133 -0.97 13.35 -14.81
CA THR A 133 -1.07 14.09 -13.54
C THR A 133 -1.74 13.18 -12.51
N TYR A 134 -1.19 13.07 -11.29
CA TYR A 134 -1.84 12.28 -10.24
C TYR A 134 -3.19 12.88 -9.83
N PRO A 135 -4.18 12.03 -9.47
CA PRO A 135 -5.42 12.51 -8.89
C PRO A 135 -5.17 13.45 -7.70
N MET A 136 -6.03 14.44 -7.52
CA MET A 136 -5.97 15.44 -6.45
C MET A 136 -4.75 16.39 -6.49
N THR A 137 -4.03 16.46 -7.62
CA THR A 137 -2.95 17.44 -7.85
C THR A 137 -3.13 18.09 -9.23
N ASP A 138 -2.67 19.34 -9.38
CA ASP A 138 -2.68 20.03 -10.68
C ASP A 138 -1.30 20.03 -11.34
N LYS A 139 -0.30 19.38 -10.73
CA LYS A 139 1.06 19.39 -11.23
C LYS A 139 1.30 18.23 -12.20
N PRO A 140 1.50 18.50 -13.52
CA PRO A 140 1.81 17.46 -14.49
C PRO A 140 3.14 16.75 -14.17
N VAL A 141 3.11 15.42 -14.14
CA VAL A 141 4.28 14.58 -13.87
C VAL A 141 4.91 14.10 -15.16
N LEU A 142 4.12 13.66 -16.14
CA LEU A 142 4.60 13.32 -17.49
C LEU A 142 4.01 14.30 -18.52
N LYS A 143 4.82 14.68 -19.51
CA LYS A 143 4.53 15.76 -20.45
C LYS A 143 4.92 15.36 -21.88
N GLY A 144 4.18 14.40 -22.46
CA GLY A 144 4.43 13.91 -23.83
C GLY A 144 5.56 12.90 -23.88
N VAL A 145 5.52 11.85 -23.05
CA VAL A 145 6.53 10.80 -23.03
C VAL A 145 6.24 9.77 -24.13
N SER A 146 7.23 9.52 -24.99
CA SER A 146 7.14 8.54 -26.09
C SER A 146 8.39 7.67 -26.16
N PHE A 147 8.20 6.35 -26.08
CA PHE A 147 9.26 5.36 -26.26
C PHE A 147 8.67 3.98 -26.53
N THR A 148 9.50 3.06 -27.02
CA THR A 148 9.14 1.65 -27.19
C THR A 148 10.16 0.78 -26.50
N LEU A 149 9.67 -0.24 -25.81
CA LEU A 149 10.40 -1.35 -25.19
C LEU A 149 10.07 -2.63 -25.97
N LYS A 150 11.07 -3.33 -26.46
CA LYS A 150 10.89 -4.59 -27.21
C LYS A 150 11.19 -5.81 -26.34
N LYS A 151 10.62 -6.94 -26.70
CA LYS A 151 10.92 -8.23 -26.06
C LYS A 151 12.44 -8.48 -26.04
N GLY A 152 12.95 -8.86 -24.87
CA GLY A 152 14.38 -9.13 -24.65
C GLY A 152 15.25 -7.88 -24.46
N GLU A 153 14.73 -6.65 -24.70
CA GLU A 153 15.48 -5.41 -24.52
C GLU A 153 15.61 -5.07 -23.03
N LYS A 154 16.78 -4.58 -22.63
CA LYS A 154 17.04 -4.04 -21.30
C LYS A 154 17.05 -2.52 -21.35
N LEU A 155 16.10 -1.91 -20.65
CA LEU A 155 15.89 -0.46 -20.63
C LEU A 155 16.26 0.10 -19.26
N SER A 156 17.00 1.21 -19.23
CA SER A 156 17.26 1.95 -18.00
C SER A 156 16.62 3.32 -18.04
N PHE A 157 15.92 3.70 -16.97
CA PHE A 157 15.45 5.07 -16.76
C PHE A 157 16.38 5.81 -15.79
N VAL A 158 16.93 6.91 -16.25
CA VAL A 158 17.83 7.80 -15.51
C VAL A 158 17.20 9.19 -15.39
N GLY A 159 17.45 9.89 -14.31
CA GLY A 159 16.98 11.27 -14.09
C GLY A 159 16.91 11.63 -12.62
N ILE A 160 16.76 12.92 -12.33
CA ILE A 160 16.66 13.43 -10.97
C ILE A 160 15.38 12.94 -10.26
N ASN A 161 15.33 13.11 -8.94
CA ASN A 161 14.14 12.76 -8.16
C ASN A 161 12.94 13.57 -8.64
N GLY A 162 11.79 12.90 -8.78
CA GLY A 162 10.56 13.53 -9.27
C GLY A 162 10.49 13.74 -10.78
N SER A 163 11.43 13.20 -11.57
CA SER A 163 11.39 13.29 -13.04
C SER A 163 10.30 12.43 -13.71
N GLY A 164 9.65 11.51 -12.96
CA GLY A 164 8.54 10.69 -13.47
C GLY A 164 8.86 9.20 -13.67
N LYS A 165 10.05 8.70 -13.29
CA LYS A 165 10.50 7.31 -13.53
C LYS A 165 9.52 6.28 -12.94
N THR A 166 9.26 6.32 -11.64
CA THR A 166 8.30 5.42 -10.96
C THR A 166 6.87 5.60 -11.49
N THR A 167 6.52 6.81 -11.96
CA THR A 167 5.21 7.06 -12.59
C THR A 167 5.05 6.29 -13.90
N ILE A 168 6.10 6.21 -14.71
CA ILE A 168 6.10 5.40 -15.94
C ILE A 168 5.84 3.92 -15.59
N VAL A 169 6.49 3.37 -14.54
CA VAL A 169 6.24 1.99 -14.10
C VAL A 169 4.78 1.80 -13.66
N LYS A 170 4.24 2.73 -12.88
CA LYS A 170 2.84 2.65 -12.45
C LYS A 170 1.84 2.67 -13.60
N LEU A 171 2.14 3.42 -14.67
CA LEU A 171 1.35 3.43 -15.89
C LEU A 171 1.52 2.15 -16.72
N MET A 172 2.72 1.57 -16.79
CA MET A 172 2.96 0.27 -17.44
C MET A 172 2.15 -0.85 -16.81
N LEU A 173 1.97 -0.79 -15.48
CA LEU A 173 1.18 -1.77 -14.71
C LEU A 173 -0.32 -1.49 -14.75
N GLY A 174 -0.76 -0.43 -15.45
CA GLY A 174 -2.15 -0.01 -15.46
C GLY A 174 -2.70 0.39 -14.09
N LEU A 175 -1.84 0.79 -13.13
CA LEU A 175 -2.27 1.32 -11.83
C LEU A 175 -2.90 2.71 -11.97
N TYR A 176 -2.62 3.38 -13.08
CA TYR A 176 -3.20 4.66 -13.49
C TYR A 176 -3.40 4.67 -14.99
N THR A 177 -4.35 5.47 -15.46
CA THR A 177 -4.61 5.74 -16.88
C THR A 177 -4.07 7.13 -17.25
N PRO A 178 -3.37 7.30 -18.38
CA PRO A 178 -2.91 8.61 -18.83
C PRO A 178 -4.08 9.54 -19.16
N GLN A 179 -3.92 10.86 -18.99
CA GLN A 179 -4.92 11.85 -19.37
C GLN A 179 -4.97 12.09 -20.89
N SER A 180 -3.82 11.98 -21.55
CA SER A 180 -3.72 12.03 -23.02
C SER A 180 -2.54 11.19 -23.50
N GLY A 181 -2.50 10.89 -24.79
CA GLY A 181 -1.64 9.88 -25.36
C GLY A 181 -2.18 8.47 -25.13
N ARG A 182 -1.39 7.47 -25.44
CA ARG A 182 -1.79 6.06 -25.29
C ARG A 182 -0.62 5.15 -24.94
N ILE A 183 -0.92 4.05 -24.31
CA ILE A 183 0.01 2.97 -24.00
C ILE A 183 -0.44 1.75 -24.79
N LEU A 184 0.44 1.18 -25.58
CA LEU A 184 0.16 0.03 -26.43
C LEU A 184 0.94 -1.18 -25.93
N ILE A 185 0.32 -2.35 -25.98
CA ILE A 185 0.94 -3.67 -25.81
C ILE A 185 0.77 -4.39 -27.14
N ASN A 186 1.88 -4.82 -27.76
CA ASN A 186 1.84 -5.50 -29.07
C ASN A 186 1.04 -4.68 -30.11
N ASP A 187 1.23 -3.37 -30.15
CA ASP A 187 0.60 -2.39 -31.05
C ASP A 187 -0.92 -2.19 -30.82
N HIS A 188 -1.52 -2.81 -29.79
CA HIS A 188 -2.91 -2.59 -29.39
C HIS A 188 -3.00 -1.77 -28.09
N PRO A 189 -4.00 -0.89 -27.94
CA PRO A 189 -4.20 -0.14 -26.70
C PRO A 189 -4.25 -1.05 -25.49
N MET A 190 -3.56 -0.67 -24.40
CA MET A 190 -3.59 -1.44 -23.14
C MET A 190 -5.01 -1.60 -22.59
N SER A 191 -5.92 -0.67 -22.89
CA SER A 191 -7.33 -0.73 -22.52
C SER A 191 -8.10 -1.89 -23.16
N ASP A 192 -7.58 -2.49 -24.22
CA ASP A 192 -8.22 -3.57 -24.95
C ASP A 192 -7.90 -4.95 -24.36
N TYR A 193 -7.00 -5.00 -23.36
CA TYR A 193 -6.58 -6.21 -22.68
C TYR A 193 -7.20 -6.33 -21.29
N ASP A 194 -7.27 -7.57 -20.79
CA ASP A 194 -7.52 -7.80 -19.37
C ASP A 194 -6.36 -7.25 -18.55
N ILE A 195 -6.67 -6.34 -17.62
CA ILE A 195 -5.65 -5.67 -16.83
C ILE A 195 -4.89 -6.64 -15.92
N ASP A 196 -5.54 -7.71 -15.45
CA ASP A 196 -4.90 -8.72 -14.62
C ASP A 196 -3.93 -9.57 -15.44
N GLU A 197 -4.27 -9.89 -16.70
CA GLU A 197 -3.35 -10.53 -17.62
C GLU A 197 -2.19 -9.62 -18.01
N VAL A 198 -2.42 -8.33 -18.19
CA VAL A 198 -1.35 -7.34 -18.37
C VAL A 198 -0.41 -7.35 -17.17
N ARG A 199 -0.93 -7.30 -15.94
CA ARG A 199 -0.14 -7.36 -14.70
C ARG A 199 0.63 -8.66 -14.52
N GLN A 200 0.12 -9.77 -15.06
CA GLN A 200 0.85 -11.04 -15.08
C GLN A 200 2.11 -10.99 -15.95
N GLN A 201 2.19 -10.12 -16.95
CA GLN A 201 3.39 -9.94 -17.76
C GLN A 201 4.56 -9.30 -17.01
N PHE A 202 4.34 -8.76 -15.82
CA PHE A 202 5.33 -7.99 -15.07
C PHE A 202 5.69 -8.63 -13.73
N SER A 203 6.97 -8.79 -13.47
CA SER A 203 7.55 -8.95 -12.13
C SER A 203 8.13 -7.62 -11.69
N VAL A 204 7.75 -7.11 -10.52
CA VAL A 204 8.15 -5.76 -10.09
C VAL A 204 8.68 -5.77 -8.67
N LEU A 205 9.87 -5.18 -8.50
CA LEU A 205 10.37 -4.72 -7.22
C LEU A 205 10.20 -3.21 -7.14
N PHE A 206 9.32 -2.73 -6.28
CA PHE A 206 9.16 -1.30 -5.97
C PHE A 206 10.15 -0.84 -4.89
N GLN A 207 10.51 0.44 -4.91
CA GLN A 207 11.34 1.09 -3.90
C GLN A 207 10.74 0.98 -2.49
N ASP A 208 9.42 1.10 -2.38
CA ASP A 208 8.61 1.01 -1.15
C ASP A 208 7.94 -0.37 -1.01
N PHE A 209 8.73 -1.43 -1.13
CA PHE A 209 8.21 -2.79 -1.00
C PHE A 209 7.58 -3.05 0.36
N VAL A 210 6.47 -3.80 0.36
CA VAL A 210 5.72 -4.14 1.58
C VAL A 210 6.37 -5.32 2.30
N GLN A 211 6.52 -5.18 3.62
CA GLN A 211 6.94 -6.22 4.55
C GLN A 211 5.68 -6.85 5.15
N PHE A 212 5.35 -8.06 4.71
CA PHE A 212 4.16 -8.75 5.23
C PHE A 212 4.51 -9.54 6.47
N PRO A 213 3.74 -9.41 7.57
CA PRO A 213 3.93 -10.20 8.79
C PRO A 213 3.37 -11.62 8.60
N LEU A 214 3.92 -12.35 7.65
CA LEU A 214 3.55 -13.70 7.23
C LEU A 214 4.81 -14.58 7.26
N THR A 215 4.69 -15.86 6.90
CA THR A 215 5.85 -16.75 6.76
C THR A 215 6.78 -16.31 5.62
N LEU A 216 8.00 -16.85 5.57
CA LEU A 216 8.91 -16.61 4.44
C LEU A 216 8.31 -17.16 3.12
N ARG A 217 7.71 -18.36 3.17
CA ARG A 217 6.98 -18.99 2.07
C ARG A 217 5.94 -18.03 1.49
N ASP A 218 5.03 -17.56 2.34
CA ASP A 218 3.98 -16.64 1.91
C ASP A 218 4.56 -15.37 1.31
N ASN A 219 5.58 -14.79 1.95
CA ASN A 219 6.21 -13.57 1.46
C ASN A 219 6.77 -13.71 0.05
N VAL A 220 7.34 -14.84 -0.32
CA VAL A 220 7.85 -15.08 -1.67
C VAL A 220 6.69 -15.42 -2.62
N ALA A 221 5.79 -16.32 -2.20
CA ALA A 221 4.72 -16.86 -3.04
C ALA A 221 3.58 -15.87 -3.33
N LEU A 222 3.45 -14.76 -2.59
CA LEU A 222 2.46 -13.70 -2.88
C LEU A 222 2.49 -13.20 -4.33
N SER A 223 3.61 -13.35 -5.04
CA SER A 223 3.75 -12.94 -6.43
C SER A 223 3.16 -13.97 -7.41
N ASN A 224 3.08 -15.24 -7.01
CA ASN A 224 2.51 -16.36 -7.76
C ASN A 224 1.97 -17.42 -6.79
N VAL A 225 0.76 -17.23 -6.30
CA VAL A 225 0.14 -18.10 -5.28
C VAL A 225 -0.01 -19.55 -5.76
N ALA A 226 -0.09 -19.79 -7.07
CA ALA A 226 -0.20 -21.14 -7.61
C ALA A 226 1.06 -22.00 -7.34
N GLY A 227 2.22 -21.38 -7.15
CA GLY A 227 3.49 -22.05 -6.83
C GLY A 227 3.82 -22.08 -5.34
N ILE A 228 2.88 -21.81 -4.44
CA ILE A 228 3.15 -21.69 -2.99
C ILE A 228 3.68 -22.98 -2.36
N ASP A 229 3.32 -24.13 -2.91
CA ASP A 229 3.72 -25.45 -2.44
C ASP A 229 4.99 -25.98 -3.14
N ASP A 230 5.58 -25.20 -4.06
CA ASP A 230 6.83 -25.55 -4.74
C ASP A 230 8.04 -25.03 -3.97
N ASP A 231 8.51 -25.85 -3.01
CA ASP A 231 9.66 -25.52 -2.15
C ASP A 231 10.93 -25.30 -2.97
N GLU A 232 11.13 -26.07 -4.05
CA GLU A 232 12.36 -26.00 -4.86
C GLU A 232 12.41 -24.64 -5.60
N GLU A 233 11.30 -24.23 -6.21
CA GLU A 233 11.21 -22.96 -6.92
C GLU A 233 11.32 -21.76 -5.95
N ILE A 234 10.73 -21.86 -4.75
CA ILE A 234 10.86 -20.83 -3.70
C ILE A 234 12.32 -20.72 -3.24
N ILE A 235 12.99 -21.85 -2.95
CA ILE A 235 14.39 -21.86 -2.53
C ILE A 235 15.31 -21.30 -3.62
N GLU A 236 15.06 -21.61 -4.88
CA GLU A 236 15.81 -21.03 -5.99
C GLU A 236 15.61 -19.52 -6.07
N ALA A 237 14.39 -19.04 -5.89
CA ALA A 237 14.11 -17.61 -5.81
C ALA A 237 14.83 -16.93 -4.62
N LEU A 238 14.97 -17.61 -3.48
CA LEU A 238 15.74 -17.10 -2.33
C LEU A 238 17.23 -17.00 -2.64
N LYS A 239 17.80 -17.96 -3.40
CA LYS A 239 19.21 -17.89 -3.86
C LYS A 239 19.39 -16.72 -4.81
N LEU A 240 18.51 -16.57 -5.80
CA LEU A 240 18.51 -15.47 -6.75
C LEU A 240 18.30 -14.10 -6.09
N GLY A 241 17.51 -14.03 -5.03
CA GLY A 241 17.31 -12.82 -4.22
C GLY A 241 18.43 -12.52 -3.24
N GLY A 242 19.37 -13.47 -3.04
CA GLY A 242 20.53 -13.32 -2.17
C GLY A 242 20.23 -13.39 -0.68
N ILE A 243 19.11 -14.05 -0.27
CA ILE A 243 18.73 -14.25 1.16
C ILE A 243 18.95 -15.69 1.63
N TYR A 244 19.43 -16.58 0.76
CA TYR A 244 19.55 -18.01 1.05
C TYR A 244 20.44 -18.33 2.25
N GLU A 245 21.53 -17.61 2.45
CA GLU A 245 22.44 -17.82 3.59
C GLU A 245 21.76 -17.51 4.93
N GLU A 246 20.93 -16.48 4.98
CA GLU A 246 20.12 -16.15 6.15
C GLU A 246 19.01 -17.19 6.36
N TYR A 247 18.31 -17.57 5.28
CA TYR A 247 17.27 -18.59 5.28
C TYR A 247 17.78 -19.92 5.85
N SER A 248 18.98 -20.36 5.47
CA SER A 248 19.56 -21.64 5.93
C SER A 248 19.74 -21.74 7.45
N LYS A 249 19.64 -20.61 8.17
CA LYS A 249 19.74 -20.53 9.63
C LYS A 249 18.39 -20.55 10.35
N PHE A 250 17.28 -20.51 9.59
CA PHE A 250 15.94 -20.47 10.17
C PHE A 250 15.50 -21.86 10.60
N SER A 251 15.10 -22.00 11.87
CA SER A 251 14.70 -23.28 12.46
C SER A 251 13.50 -23.92 11.80
N ASN A 252 12.53 -23.09 11.34
CA ASN A 252 11.30 -23.55 10.72
C ASN A 252 11.35 -23.47 9.18
N GLY A 253 12.55 -23.27 8.59
CA GLY A 253 12.72 -23.20 7.14
C GLY A 253 11.82 -22.15 6.47
N LEU A 254 11.10 -22.53 5.43
CA LEU A 254 10.20 -21.65 4.70
C LEU A 254 8.98 -21.19 5.53
N ASP A 255 8.59 -21.96 6.54
CA ASP A 255 7.44 -21.66 7.40
C ASP A 255 7.80 -20.78 8.60
N THR A 256 9.00 -20.19 8.60
CA THR A 256 9.43 -19.22 9.60
C THR A 256 8.65 -17.92 9.49
N ASP A 257 8.04 -17.47 10.58
CA ASP A 257 7.35 -16.19 10.66
C ASP A 257 8.32 -15.01 10.55
N MET A 258 8.04 -14.07 9.67
CA MET A 258 8.88 -12.89 9.41
C MET A 258 8.60 -11.73 10.37
N THR A 259 8.10 -12.02 11.57
CA THR A 259 7.91 -11.05 12.66
C THR A 259 7.71 -11.76 14.00
N ARG A 260 8.14 -11.12 15.06
CA ARG A 260 7.85 -11.55 16.44
C ARG A 260 6.53 -11.01 16.99
N ARG A 261 5.81 -10.23 16.20
CA ARG A 261 4.54 -9.62 16.63
C ARG A 261 3.45 -10.66 16.87
N PHE A 262 3.47 -11.76 16.13
CA PHE A 262 2.44 -12.81 16.16
C PHE A 262 2.98 -14.19 16.53
N ALA A 263 4.31 -14.39 16.50
CA ALA A 263 4.98 -15.64 16.83
C ALA A 263 6.25 -15.36 17.65
N ASP A 264 6.39 -16.00 18.82
CA ASP A 264 7.53 -15.77 19.73
C ASP A 264 8.86 -16.22 19.12
N ASP A 265 8.84 -17.23 18.24
CA ASP A 265 9.97 -17.79 17.49
C ASP A 265 10.18 -17.11 16.12
N GLY A 266 9.40 -16.09 15.81
CA GLY A 266 9.52 -15.30 14.59
C GLY A 266 10.85 -14.55 14.49
N VAL A 267 11.25 -14.23 13.25
CA VAL A 267 12.51 -13.56 12.93
C VAL A 267 12.25 -12.09 12.55
N GLU A 268 13.02 -11.19 13.16
CA GLU A 268 13.04 -9.79 12.76
C GLU A 268 14.22 -9.54 11.81
N LEU A 269 13.91 -9.06 10.61
CA LEU A 269 14.89 -8.82 9.56
C LEU A 269 15.25 -7.35 9.42
N SER A 270 16.50 -7.09 9.03
CA SER A 270 16.95 -5.76 8.63
C SER A 270 16.25 -5.32 7.31
N LYS A 271 16.27 -4.01 7.05
CA LYS A 271 15.69 -3.48 5.79
C LYS A 271 16.36 -4.07 4.54
N GLY A 272 17.68 -4.32 4.60
CA GLY A 272 18.42 -4.95 3.49
C GLY A 272 18.02 -6.41 3.26
N GLN A 273 17.78 -7.18 4.34
CA GLN A 273 17.28 -8.56 4.24
C GLN A 273 15.84 -8.59 3.69
N TRP A 274 14.98 -7.69 4.13
CA TRP A 274 13.65 -7.54 3.55
C TRP A 274 13.68 -7.19 2.06
N GLN A 275 14.65 -6.38 1.64
CA GLN A 275 14.85 -6.07 0.21
C GLN A 275 15.22 -7.31 -0.60
N LYS A 276 16.07 -8.19 -0.05
CA LYS A 276 16.41 -9.47 -0.67
C LYS A 276 15.18 -10.39 -0.81
N ILE A 277 14.28 -10.43 0.20
CA ILE A 277 12.99 -11.15 0.10
C ILE A 277 12.11 -10.54 -0.98
N ALA A 278 12.00 -9.22 -1.05
CA ALA A 278 11.22 -8.55 -2.09
C ALA A 278 11.78 -8.82 -3.50
N LEU A 279 13.10 -8.95 -3.63
CA LEU A 279 13.77 -9.36 -4.86
C LEU A 279 13.46 -10.83 -5.21
N SER A 280 13.51 -11.73 -4.20
CA SER A 280 13.10 -13.14 -4.36
C SER A 280 11.66 -13.25 -4.85
N ARG A 281 10.75 -12.44 -4.30
CA ARG A 281 9.35 -12.34 -4.76
C ARG A 281 9.26 -11.97 -6.25
N ALA A 282 10.07 -11.00 -6.71
CA ALA A 282 10.08 -10.60 -8.12
C ALA A 282 10.62 -11.72 -9.03
N TYR A 283 11.62 -12.49 -8.58
CA TYR A 283 12.16 -13.61 -9.34
C TYR A 283 11.22 -14.82 -9.38
N PHE A 284 10.57 -15.14 -8.26
CA PHE A 284 9.61 -16.25 -8.17
C PHE A 284 8.42 -16.09 -9.11
N LYS A 285 7.94 -14.87 -9.34
CA LYS A 285 6.85 -14.61 -10.29
C LYS A 285 7.19 -15.03 -11.72
N ASN A 286 8.46 -15.02 -12.10
CA ASN A 286 8.99 -15.48 -13.38
C ASN A 286 8.29 -14.87 -14.62
N ALA A 287 7.85 -13.61 -14.54
CA ALA A 287 7.16 -12.93 -15.63
C ALA A 287 8.09 -12.56 -16.81
N PRO A 288 7.53 -12.38 -18.03
CA PRO A 288 8.30 -11.98 -19.22
C PRO A 288 9.06 -10.66 -19.09
N ILE A 289 8.52 -9.74 -18.27
CA ILE A 289 9.12 -8.41 -18.04
C ILE A 289 9.45 -8.30 -16.55
N ILE A 290 10.70 -7.98 -16.24
CA ILE A 290 11.14 -7.72 -14.86
C ILE A 290 11.51 -6.25 -14.69
N ILE A 291 10.96 -5.61 -13.65
CA ILE A 291 11.18 -4.20 -13.33
C ILE A 291 11.82 -4.10 -11.94
N LEU A 292 12.95 -3.44 -11.86
CA LEU A 292 13.61 -3.09 -10.61
C LEU A 292 13.60 -1.57 -10.42
N ASP A 293 12.76 -1.10 -9.48
CA ASP A 293 12.67 0.32 -9.12
C ASP A 293 13.48 0.59 -7.85
N GLU A 294 14.68 1.16 -8.01
CA GLU A 294 15.65 1.47 -6.96
C GLU A 294 16.02 0.28 -6.06
N PRO A 295 16.49 -0.84 -6.66
CA PRO A 295 16.72 -2.09 -5.92
C PRO A 295 17.84 -2.00 -4.88
N SER A 296 18.58 -0.90 -4.80
CA SER A 296 19.77 -0.74 -3.96
C SER A 296 19.62 0.30 -2.85
N ALA A 297 18.43 0.85 -2.62
CA ALA A 297 18.23 1.96 -1.69
C ALA A 297 18.69 1.69 -0.23
N ALA A 298 18.87 0.41 0.16
CA ALA A 298 19.30 0.00 1.50
C ALA A 298 20.57 -0.89 1.51
N LEU A 299 21.28 -0.99 0.37
CA LEU A 299 22.43 -1.88 0.22
C LEU A 299 23.73 -1.09 0.04
N ASP A 300 24.83 -1.73 0.40
CA ASP A 300 26.18 -1.23 0.08
C ASP A 300 26.50 -1.38 -1.42
N ALA A 301 27.66 -0.85 -1.84
CA ALA A 301 28.02 -0.83 -3.24
C ALA A 301 28.32 -2.24 -3.83
N GLU A 302 28.85 -3.15 -3.00
CA GLU A 302 29.17 -4.51 -3.41
C GLU A 302 27.92 -5.37 -3.58
N ALA A 303 27.00 -5.29 -2.62
CA ALA A 303 25.70 -5.99 -2.68
C ALA A 303 24.86 -5.47 -3.86
N GLU A 304 24.96 -4.18 -4.17
CA GLU A 304 24.28 -3.59 -5.34
C GLU A 304 24.85 -4.12 -6.66
N ASP A 305 26.15 -4.10 -6.84
CA ASP A 305 26.80 -4.62 -8.07
C ASP A 305 26.42 -6.09 -8.29
N LYS A 306 26.38 -6.87 -7.21
CA LYS A 306 25.92 -8.27 -7.25
C LYS A 306 24.46 -8.38 -7.75
N ILE A 307 23.54 -7.55 -7.24
CA ILE A 307 22.15 -7.55 -7.71
C ILE A 307 22.05 -7.19 -9.18
N PHE A 308 22.79 -6.19 -9.65
CA PHE A 308 22.71 -5.80 -11.07
C PHE A 308 23.35 -6.83 -12.00
N ARG A 309 24.42 -7.50 -11.60
CA ARG A 309 25.00 -8.63 -12.35
C ARG A 309 24.01 -9.81 -12.38
N GLN A 310 23.45 -10.17 -11.24
CA GLN A 310 22.42 -11.20 -11.17
C GLN A 310 21.19 -10.83 -12.03
N PHE A 311 20.75 -9.58 -12.00
CA PHE A 311 19.68 -9.11 -12.87
C PHE A 311 20.02 -9.28 -14.34
N ALA A 312 21.24 -8.96 -14.76
CA ALA A 312 21.69 -9.13 -16.13
C ALA A 312 21.73 -10.61 -16.55
N GLU A 313 22.17 -11.50 -15.65
CA GLU A 313 22.20 -12.95 -15.87
C GLU A 313 20.80 -13.56 -15.91
N ILE A 314 19.95 -13.25 -14.89
CA ILE A 314 18.59 -13.80 -14.75
C ILE A 314 17.66 -13.23 -15.81
N SER A 315 17.81 -11.95 -16.15
CA SER A 315 17.00 -11.39 -17.24
C SER A 315 17.32 -12.05 -18.58
N GLY A 316 18.53 -12.63 -18.79
CA GLY A 316 18.84 -13.44 -19.95
C GLY A 316 18.16 -12.94 -21.24
N ASN A 317 17.24 -13.75 -21.77
CA ASN A 317 16.37 -13.37 -22.89
C ASN A 317 15.08 -12.63 -22.48
N ARG A 318 14.85 -12.35 -21.16
CA ARG A 318 13.68 -11.60 -20.71
C ARG A 318 13.88 -10.10 -20.92
N THR A 319 12.76 -9.42 -21.00
CA THR A 319 12.75 -7.95 -21.03
C THR A 319 13.03 -7.40 -19.64
N GLY A 320 13.94 -6.46 -19.53
CA GLY A 320 14.36 -5.87 -18.26
C GLY A 320 14.18 -4.37 -18.20
N ILE A 321 13.69 -3.85 -17.07
CA ILE A 321 13.64 -2.41 -16.81
C ILE A 321 14.34 -2.13 -15.49
N ILE A 322 15.28 -1.19 -15.51
CA ILE A 322 16.03 -0.75 -14.34
C ILE A 322 15.76 0.73 -14.12
N ILE A 323 15.30 1.06 -12.92
CA ILE A 323 15.29 2.44 -12.44
C ILE A 323 16.30 2.51 -11.30
N SER A 324 17.33 3.30 -11.48
CA SER A 324 18.35 3.48 -10.45
C SER A 324 18.80 4.94 -10.37
N HIS A 325 19.07 5.37 -9.15
CA HIS A 325 19.78 6.63 -8.91
C HIS A 325 21.30 6.49 -9.15
N ARG A 326 21.79 5.25 -9.22
CA ARG A 326 23.21 4.97 -9.53
C ARG A 326 23.35 4.69 -11.02
N ILE A 327 23.98 5.62 -11.70
CA ILE A 327 24.11 5.57 -13.17
C ILE A 327 25.05 4.45 -13.61
N SER A 328 25.94 3.95 -12.73
CA SER A 328 26.77 2.79 -13.00
C SER A 328 25.97 1.56 -13.43
N SER A 329 24.80 1.35 -12.87
CA SER A 329 23.89 0.25 -13.24
C SER A 329 23.27 0.40 -14.62
N SER A 330 23.14 1.63 -15.14
CA SER A 330 22.58 1.88 -16.46
C SER A 330 23.46 1.39 -17.61
N LYS A 331 24.75 1.14 -17.37
CA LYS A 331 25.67 0.55 -18.36
C LYS A 331 25.25 -0.83 -18.85
N LEU A 332 24.48 -1.56 -18.05
CA LEU A 332 24.00 -2.91 -18.36
C LEU A 332 22.76 -2.90 -19.28
N ALA A 333 22.21 -1.74 -19.56
CA ALA A 333 21.02 -1.59 -20.39
C ALA A 333 21.39 -1.43 -21.87
N ASP A 334 20.59 -2.04 -22.75
CA ASP A 334 20.71 -1.88 -24.20
C ASP A 334 20.35 -0.46 -24.62
N LYS A 335 19.45 0.17 -23.87
CA LYS A 335 18.95 1.53 -24.09
C LYS A 335 18.74 2.25 -22.76
N ILE A 336 19.17 3.50 -22.72
CA ILE A 336 18.98 4.41 -21.59
C ILE A 336 18.03 5.52 -22.04
N ILE A 337 17.04 5.83 -21.19
CA ILE A 337 16.12 6.96 -21.34
C ILE A 337 16.38 7.92 -20.19
N VAL A 338 16.73 9.16 -20.52
CA VAL A 338 16.99 10.22 -19.55
C VAL A 338 15.75 11.09 -19.44
N LEU A 339 15.21 11.17 -18.20
CA LEU A 339 14.02 11.93 -17.87
C LEU A 339 14.38 13.20 -17.10
N ASP A 340 13.86 14.33 -17.55
CA ASP A 340 13.91 15.58 -16.83
C ASP A 340 12.58 16.35 -16.95
N GLY A 341 12.09 16.87 -15.81
CA GLY A 341 10.87 17.66 -15.74
C GLY A 341 9.63 17.00 -16.36
N GLY A 342 9.58 15.65 -16.41
CA GLY A 342 8.48 14.86 -16.98
C GLY A 342 8.58 14.63 -18.48
N LYS A 343 9.76 14.90 -19.10
CA LYS A 343 10.03 14.69 -20.53
C LYS A 343 11.23 13.80 -20.72
N ILE A 344 11.29 13.09 -21.85
CA ILE A 344 12.51 12.43 -22.32
C ILE A 344 13.40 13.50 -22.96
N VAL A 345 14.59 13.71 -22.40
CA VAL A 345 15.54 14.71 -22.90
C VAL A 345 16.68 14.08 -23.68
N GLU A 346 17.06 12.83 -23.35
CA GLU A 346 18.10 12.07 -24.04
C GLU A 346 17.69 10.59 -24.10
N SER A 347 18.12 9.89 -25.15
CA SER A 347 17.94 8.45 -25.28
C SER A 347 19.04 7.84 -26.11
N GLY A 348 19.63 6.74 -25.66
CA GLY A 348 20.72 6.07 -26.39
C GLY A 348 21.43 5.02 -25.53
N LYS A 349 22.56 4.52 -26.05
CA LYS A 349 23.49 3.67 -25.30
C LYS A 349 24.44 4.52 -24.46
N HIS A 350 24.96 3.90 -23.39
CA HIS A 350 25.88 4.55 -22.44
C HIS A 350 27.03 5.34 -23.18
N GLU A 351 27.73 4.70 -24.11
CA GLU A 351 28.87 5.31 -24.79
C GLU A 351 28.47 6.54 -25.59
N ASN A 352 27.29 6.52 -26.22
CA ASN A 352 26.79 7.62 -27.02
C ASN A 352 26.37 8.80 -26.12
N LEU A 353 25.68 8.53 -25.03
CA LEU A 353 25.20 9.56 -24.08
C LEU A 353 26.36 10.24 -23.33
N ILE A 354 27.44 9.50 -23.03
CA ILE A 354 28.66 10.10 -22.46
C ILE A 354 29.32 11.06 -23.46
N ARG A 355 29.39 10.69 -24.73
CA ARG A 355 30.02 11.55 -25.79
C ARG A 355 29.20 12.79 -26.11
N GLN A 356 27.87 12.76 -25.87
CA GLN A 356 26.99 13.92 -26.09
C GLN A 356 27.18 15.02 -25.03
N ASP A 357 27.87 14.73 -23.92
CA ASP A 357 28.10 15.64 -22.78
C ASP A 357 26.85 16.34 -22.29
N GLY A 358 25.70 15.63 -22.34
CA GLY A 358 24.40 16.10 -21.94
C GLY A 358 24.12 15.90 -20.45
N LEU A 359 22.83 15.80 -20.09
CA LEU A 359 22.39 15.59 -18.71
C LEU A 359 22.90 14.24 -18.17
N TYR A 360 22.88 13.19 -19.01
CA TYR A 360 23.39 11.87 -18.61
C TYR A 360 24.86 11.92 -18.20
N ALA A 361 25.71 12.52 -19.04
CA ALA A 361 27.13 12.64 -18.76
C ALA A 361 27.40 13.44 -17.47
N LYS A 362 26.68 14.55 -17.28
CA LYS A 362 26.78 15.37 -16.06
C LYS A 362 26.42 14.58 -14.81
N LEU A 363 25.31 13.85 -14.82
CA LEU A 363 24.87 13.03 -13.70
C LEU A 363 25.87 11.90 -13.42
N TYR A 364 26.41 11.27 -14.48
CA TYR A 364 27.42 10.21 -14.37
C TYR A 364 28.72 10.72 -13.72
N ASN A 365 29.25 11.85 -14.19
CA ASN A 365 30.50 12.44 -13.68
C ASN A 365 30.33 12.90 -12.19
N LEU A 366 29.19 13.48 -11.83
CA LEU A 366 28.88 13.86 -10.45
C LEU A 366 28.86 12.65 -9.51
N GLN A 367 28.40 11.50 -9.98
CA GLN A 367 28.41 10.27 -9.16
C GLN A 367 29.83 9.71 -9.04
N LEU A 368 30.62 9.67 -10.09
CA LEU A 368 32.02 9.24 -10.04
C LEU A 368 32.81 10.06 -9.02
N GLN A 369 32.71 11.36 -9.05
CA GLN A 369 33.40 12.25 -8.09
C GLN A 369 33.04 11.93 -6.63
N LYS A 370 31.77 11.62 -6.35
CA LYS A 370 31.33 11.24 -4.99
C LYS A 370 31.93 9.91 -4.53
N TYR A 371 32.20 8.98 -5.42
CA TYR A 371 32.84 7.70 -5.06
C TYR A 371 34.33 7.90 -4.79
N THR A 372 35.06 8.62 -5.64
CA THR A 372 36.49 8.90 -5.44
C THR A 372 36.76 9.64 -4.12
N LEU A 373 35.95 10.67 -3.80
CA LEU A 373 36.07 11.38 -2.52
C LEU A 373 35.74 10.53 -1.28
N LYS A 374 34.91 9.46 -1.43
CA LYS A 374 34.65 8.55 -0.33
C LYS A 374 35.78 7.55 -0.11
N GLU A 375 36.41 7.06 -1.16
CA GLU A 375 37.58 6.18 -1.05
C GLU A 375 38.76 6.91 -0.39
N GLU A 376 39.05 8.15 -0.80
CA GLU A 376 40.09 8.98 -0.17
C GLU A 376 39.80 9.31 1.30
N ALA A 377 38.53 9.38 1.72
CA ALA A 377 38.16 9.64 3.12
C ALA A 377 38.14 8.37 4.00
N VAL A 378 38.21 7.18 3.43
CA VAL A 378 38.30 5.90 4.18
C VAL A 378 39.75 5.50 4.36
N ASP A 379 40.67 5.92 3.46
CA ASP A 379 42.10 5.64 3.51
C ASP A 379 42.89 6.69 4.30
N ALA A 380 42.23 7.75 4.80
CA ALA A 380 42.80 8.80 5.66
C ALA A 380 42.32 8.66 7.14
#